data_5ea57e29bcf7deaac4161216e0855927
#
_entry.id   5ea57e29bcf7deaac4161216e0855927
#
_cell.length_a   1.000
_cell.length_b   1.000
_cell.length_c   1.000
_cell.angle_alpha   90.00
_cell.angle_beta   90.00
_cell.angle_gamma   90.00
#
_symmetry.space_group_name_H-M   'P 1'
#
loop_
_entity.id
_entity.type
_entity.pdbx_description
1 polymer ?
#
loop_
_entity_poly.entity_id
_entity_poly.type
_entity_poly.pdbx_seq_one_letter_code
_entity_poly.pdbx_strand_id
1 'polypeptide(L)'
;LETPTSGQIKIGDRVVFDSEAGINVPANKRKVGFLFQNYALWPNMTVYQNISFGLGNIKEELPVIDEEAKALKSMIKALENPGELVKLIEECRDKKGKLDLDMVYLKLIDNYTISIYTAKELYNYKLHEAADKESAAKQKKQELTAKLDSILAGHKEKREELNEKFEVVSGGKVVTRVRKYSKEEIDLAVRRVSRIVKIGMFM
;
A
#
# COMPACT_ATOMS: atom_id res chain seq x y z
N LEU A 1 12.81 28.91 -13.01
CA LEU A 1 11.50 29.59 -13.08
C LEU A 1 11.74 31.08 -13.12
N GLU A 2 11.20 31.74 -14.12
CA GLU A 2 11.25 33.20 -14.21
C GLU A 2 10.28 33.82 -13.22
N THR A 3 10.64 34.98 -12.67
CA THR A 3 9.77 35.77 -11.81
C THR A 3 9.01 36.79 -12.67
N PRO A 4 7.67 36.82 -12.61
CA PRO A 4 6.90 37.83 -13.35
C PRO A 4 7.30 39.24 -12.93
N THR A 5 7.23 40.18 -13.87
CA THR A 5 7.54 41.60 -13.61
C THR A 5 6.40 42.33 -12.91
N SER A 6 5.16 41.92 -13.16
CA SER A 6 3.97 42.52 -12.54
C SER A 6 2.78 41.55 -12.55
N GLY A 7 1.76 41.89 -11.79
CA GLY A 7 0.48 41.18 -11.73
C GLY A 7 0.39 40.16 -10.61
N GLN A 8 -0.65 39.31 -10.66
CA GLN A 8 -0.95 38.34 -9.63
C GLN A 8 -1.12 36.95 -10.23
N ILE A 9 -0.59 35.91 -9.55
CA ILE A 9 -0.80 34.48 -9.89
C ILE A 9 -1.47 33.78 -8.70
N LYS A 10 -2.57 33.09 -9.00
CA LYS A 10 -3.31 32.26 -8.05
C LYS A 10 -3.28 30.78 -8.46
N ILE A 11 -3.27 29.90 -7.48
CA ILE A 11 -3.49 28.45 -7.65
C ILE A 11 -4.68 28.08 -6.77
N GLY A 12 -5.83 27.85 -7.40
CA GLY A 12 -7.11 27.86 -6.68
C GLY A 12 -7.34 29.24 -6.03
N ASP A 13 -7.67 29.24 -4.74
CA ASP A 13 -7.90 30.49 -3.98
C ASP A 13 -6.61 31.07 -3.37
N ARG A 14 -5.47 30.39 -3.52
CA ARG A 14 -4.21 30.79 -2.92
C ARG A 14 -3.40 31.69 -3.87
N VAL A 15 -3.07 32.92 -3.42
CA VAL A 15 -2.12 33.78 -4.10
C VAL A 15 -0.70 33.23 -3.92
N VAL A 16 0.01 32.98 -5.01
CA VAL A 16 1.41 32.48 -5.02
C VAL A 16 2.42 33.49 -5.53
N PHE A 17 1.96 34.51 -6.24
CA PHE A 17 2.70 35.67 -6.64
C PHE A 17 1.80 36.89 -6.67
N ASP A 18 2.28 38.02 -6.19
CA ASP A 18 1.62 39.32 -6.28
C ASP A 18 2.69 40.41 -6.20
N SER A 19 2.86 41.17 -7.28
CA SER A 19 3.89 42.22 -7.38
C SER A 19 3.59 43.41 -6.50
N GLU A 20 2.32 43.72 -6.25
CA GLU A 20 1.92 44.87 -5.43
C GLU A 20 2.00 44.53 -3.94
N ALA A 21 1.56 43.31 -3.57
CA ALA A 21 1.63 42.83 -2.20
C ALA A 21 2.99 42.27 -1.80
N GLY A 22 3.97 42.18 -2.72
CA GLY A 22 5.30 41.64 -2.46
C GLY A 22 5.29 40.12 -2.18
N ILE A 23 4.27 39.40 -2.65
CA ILE A 23 4.15 37.95 -2.44
C ILE A 23 4.90 37.21 -3.54
N ASN A 24 5.87 36.38 -3.18
CA ASN A 24 6.53 35.45 -4.10
C ASN A 24 6.80 34.13 -3.40
N VAL A 25 5.84 33.19 -3.46
CA VAL A 25 5.98 31.86 -2.86
C VAL A 25 6.99 31.04 -3.66
N PRO A 26 8.03 30.48 -3.02
CA PRO A 26 9.02 29.63 -3.71
C PRO A 26 8.34 28.43 -4.40
N ALA A 27 8.89 27.99 -5.54
CA ALA A 27 8.31 26.94 -6.38
C ALA A 27 7.99 25.64 -5.61
N ASN A 28 8.91 25.20 -4.74
CA ASN A 28 8.76 24.02 -3.90
C ASN A 28 7.63 24.11 -2.86
N LYS A 29 7.16 25.34 -2.56
CA LYS A 29 6.04 25.57 -1.62
C LYS A 29 4.70 25.84 -2.33
N ARG A 30 4.69 25.86 -3.66
CA ARG A 30 3.47 26.12 -4.45
C ARG A 30 2.54 24.91 -4.54
N LYS A 31 3.01 23.71 -4.19
CA LYS A 31 2.28 22.43 -4.33
C LYS A 31 1.84 22.15 -5.77
N VAL A 32 2.70 22.48 -6.74
CA VAL A 32 2.48 22.22 -8.16
C VAL A 32 3.34 21.05 -8.60
N GLY A 33 2.72 20.08 -9.28
CA GLY A 33 3.45 19.03 -10.00
C GLY A 33 3.79 19.51 -11.42
N PHE A 34 4.96 19.11 -11.92
CA PHE A 34 5.40 19.41 -13.28
C PHE A 34 5.72 18.12 -14.02
N LEU A 35 5.08 17.91 -15.18
CA LEU A 35 5.38 16.79 -16.06
C LEU A 35 6.23 17.30 -17.22
N PHE A 36 7.47 16.82 -17.31
CA PHE A 36 8.38 17.15 -18.41
C PHE A 36 7.97 16.44 -19.70
N GLN A 37 8.32 16.99 -20.86
CA GLN A 37 8.03 16.39 -22.17
C GLN A 37 8.67 15.01 -22.35
N ASN A 38 9.83 14.76 -21.73
CA ASN A 38 10.52 13.47 -21.71
C ASN A 38 10.10 12.57 -20.57
N TYR A 39 8.98 12.91 -19.85
CA TYR A 39 8.43 12.20 -18.70
C TYR A 39 9.37 12.06 -17.51
N ALA A 40 10.63 12.50 -17.58
CA ALA A 40 11.67 12.50 -16.55
C ALA A 40 11.80 11.14 -15.82
N LEU A 41 11.70 10.03 -16.56
CA LEU A 41 11.90 8.69 -16.01
C LEU A 41 13.38 8.43 -15.74
N TRP A 42 13.66 7.75 -14.65
CA TRP A 42 15.01 7.28 -14.32
C TRP A 42 15.26 5.95 -15.04
N PRO A 43 16.16 5.92 -16.06
CA PRO A 43 16.33 4.74 -16.92
C PRO A 43 16.95 3.55 -16.19
N ASN A 44 17.63 3.78 -15.07
CA ASN A 44 18.24 2.77 -14.21
C ASN A 44 17.31 2.24 -13.11
N MET A 45 16.07 2.71 -13.07
CA MET A 45 15.05 2.28 -12.12
C MET A 45 13.97 1.45 -12.81
N THR A 46 13.43 0.45 -12.08
CA THR A 46 12.26 -0.28 -12.52
C THR A 46 11.01 0.62 -12.57
N VAL A 47 9.93 0.16 -13.19
CA VAL A 47 8.64 0.86 -13.19
C VAL A 47 8.19 1.13 -11.75
N TYR A 48 8.25 0.11 -10.90
CA TYR A 48 7.93 0.23 -9.49
C TYR A 48 8.77 1.32 -8.80
N GLN A 49 10.08 1.31 -8.99
CA GLN A 49 10.98 2.28 -8.39
C GLN A 49 10.71 3.71 -8.87
N ASN A 50 10.42 3.90 -10.16
CA ASN A 50 10.07 5.21 -10.70
C ASN A 50 8.81 5.78 -10.06
N ILE A 51 7.77 4.94 -9.83
CA ILE A 51 6.52 5.37 -9.20
C ILE A 51 6.72 5.63 -7.71
N SER A 52 7.47 4.77 -7.01
CA SER A 52 7.64 4.81 -5.56
C SER A 52 8.66 5.84 -5.07
N PHE A 53 9.54 6.33 -5.96
CA PHE A 53 10.70 7.16 -5.60
C PHE A 53 10.36 8.36 -4.71
N GLY A 54 9.31 9.10 -5.06
CA GLY A 54 8.87 10.27 -4.29
C GLY A 54 8.29 9.90 -2.92
N LEU A 55 7.54 8.80 -2.83
CA LEU A 55 6.81 8.41 -1.62
C LEU A 55 7.73 8.08 -0.44
N GLY A 56 8.88 7.46 -0.70
CA GLY A 56 9.83 7.06 0.34
C GLY A 56 10.51 8.23 1.09
N ASN A 57 10.45 9.44 0.51
CA ASN A 57 11.12 10.62 1.08
C ASN A 57 10.17 11.67 1.65
N ILE A 58 8.89 11.57 1.34
CA ILE A 58 7.86 12.48 1.85
C ILE A 58 7.57 12.16 3.31
N LYS A 59 7.50 13.20 4.15
CA LYS A 59 6.96 13.14 5.52
C LYS A 59 5.68 13.93 5.54
N GLU A 60 4.60 13.28 5.93
CA GLU A 60 3.29 13.89 6.04
C GLU A 60 2.63 13.50 7.37
N GLU A 61 1.64 14.26 7.77
CA GLU A 61 0.77 13.88 8.87
C GLU A 61 -0.14 12.75 8.41
N LEU A 62 0.18 11.54 8.83
CA LEU A 62 -0.50 10.31 8.40
C LEU A 62 -1.15 9.61 9.59
N PRO A 63 -2.28 8.93 9.37
CA PRO A 63 -2.86 8.04 10.37
C PRO A 63 -1.83 6.99 10.84
N VAL A 64 -1.91 6.64 12.11
CA VAL A 64 -1.18 5.48 12.64
C VAL A 64 -2.01 4.25 12.30
N ILE A 65 -1.48 3.40 11.41
CA ILE A 65 -2.12 2.16 10.98
C ILE A 65 -1.42 0.99 11.67
N ASP A 66 -2.19 0.04 12.18
CA ASP A 66 -1.67 -1.26 12.60
C ASP A 66 -1.60 -2.18 11.39
N GLU A 67 -0.43 -2.17 10.73
CA GLU A 67 -0.18 -2.95 9.50
C GLU A 67 -0.21 -4.46 9.77
N GLU A 68 0.19 -4.89 10.99
CA GLU A 68 0.16 -6.31 11.37
C GLU A 68 -1.28 -6.81 11.53
N ALA A 69 -2.12 -6.08 12.26
CA ALA A 69 -3.53 -6.42 12.39
C ALA A 69 -4.24 -6.46 11.03
N LYS A 70 -3.92 -5.50 10.15
CA LYS A 70 -4.46 -5.42 8.79
C LYS A 70 -4.04 -6.61 7.93
N ALA A 71 -2.76 -6.97 7.96
CA ALA A 71 -2.22 -8.12 7.23
C ALA A 71 -2.86 -9.43 7.74
N LEU A 72 -2.91 -9.64 9.07
CA LEU A 72 -3.55 -10.80 9.69
C LEU A 72 -5.02 -10.94 9.26
N LYS A 73 -5.79 -9.84 9.30
CA LYS A 73 -7.20 -9.86 8.89
C LYS A 73 -7.37 -10.27 7.43
N SER A 74 -6.50 -9.76 6.56
CA SER A 74 -6.52 -10.08 5.13
C SER A 74 -6.16 -11.55 4.87
N MET A 75 -5.17 -12.08 5.58
CA MET A 75 -4.78 -13.49 5.49
C MET A 75 -5.87 -14.42 6.05
N ILE A 76 -6.49 -14.07 7.18
CA ILE A 76 -7.64 -14.81 7.73
C ILE A 76 -8.77 -14.88 6.70
N LYS A 77 -9.09 -13.77 6.04
CA LYS A 77 -10.10 -13.73 4.98
C LYS A 77 -9.74 -14.62 3.80
N ALA A 78 -8.47 -14.63 3.36
CA ALA A 78 -8.02 -15.51 2.28
C ALA A 78 -8.13 -16.99 2.64
N LEU A 79 -7.91 -17.35 3.93
CA LEU A 79 -8.04 -18.71 4.45
C LEU A 79 -9.49 -19.16 4.66
N GLU A 80 -10.49 -18.30 4.46
CA GLU A 80 -11.91 -18.71 4.48
C GLU A 80 -12.29 -19.58 3.29
N ASN A 81 -11.57 -19.40 2.16
CA ASN A 81 -11.77 -20.15 0.92
C ASN A 81 -10.45 -20.81 0.46
N PRO A 82 -9.98 -21.86 1.18
CA PRO A 82 -8.69 -22.47 0.88
C PRO A 82 -8.64 -23.09 -0.52
N GLY A 83 -9.77 -23.56 -1.05
CA GLY A 83 -9.87 -24.09 -2.40
C GLY A 83 -9.61 -23.03 -3.47
N GLU A 84 -10.17 -21.83 -3.32
CA GLU A 84 -9.92 -20.69 -4.21
C GLU A 84 -8.46 -20.24 -4.13
N LEU A 85 -7.90 -20.09 -2.92
CA LEU A 85 -6.51 -19.71 -2.71
C LEU A 85 -5.55 -20.70 -3.42
N VAL A 86 -5.77 -22.00 -3.25
CA VAL A 86 -4.94 -23.03 -3.89
C VAL A 86 -5.14 -22.99 -5.42
N LYS A 87 -6.35 -22.82 -5.91
CA LYS A 87 -6.63 -22.70 -7.35
C LYS A 87 -5.86 -21.53 -7.96
N LEU A 88 -5.88 -20.35 -7.33
CA LEU A 88 -5.13 -19.18 -7.78
C LEU A 88 -3.62 -19.44 -7.88
N ILE A 89 -3.06 -20.20 -6.94
CA ILE A 89 -1.64 -20.58 -6.96
C ILE A 89 -1.37 -21.58 -8.08
N GLU A 90 -2.19 -22.62 -8.21
CA GLU A 90 -1.99 -23.70 -9.20
C GLU A 90 -2.16 -23.20 -10.65
N GLU A 91 -3.02 -22.22 -10.89
CA GLU A 91 -3.16 -21.56 -12.20
C GLU A 91 -1.90 -20.82 -12.66
N CYS A 92 -0.93 -20.61 -11.79
CA CYS A 92 0.35 -19.97 -12.12
C CYS A 92 1.44 -21.00 -12.46
N ARG A 93 1.10 -22.28 -12.69
CA ARG A 93 2.04 -23.27 -13.19
C ARG A 93 2.25 -23.14 -14.70
N ASP A 94 3.49 -23.19 -15.10
CA ASP A 94 3.87 -23.25 -16.51
C ASP A 94 3.54 -24.64 -17.14
N LYS A 95 3.75 -24.77 -18.44
CA LYS A 95 3.54 -26.03 -19.17
C LYS A 95 4.44 -27.17 -18.68
N LYS A 96 5.49 -26.88 -17.93
CA LYS A 96 6.42 -27.84 -17.33
C LYS A 96 6.07 -28.14 -15.86
N GLY A 97 4.98 -27.60 -15.34
CA GLY A 97 4.52 -27.80 -13.96
C GLY A 97 5.24 -26.95 -12.93
N LYS A 98 6.14 -26.05 -13.33
CA LYS A 98 6.87 -25.14 -12.41
C LYS A 98 5.99 -23.93 -12.10
N LEU A 99 5.93 -23.55 -10.80
CA LEU A 99 5.23 -22.33 -10.37
C LEU A 99 6.03 -21.09 -10.77
N ASP A 100 5.33 -20.13 -11.39
CA ASP A 100 5.82 -18.78 -11.59
C ASP A 100 5.44 -17.94 -10.34
N LEU A 101 6.43 -17.75 -9.46
CA LEU A 101 6.20 -17.07 -8.18
C LEU A 101 5.78 -15.61 -8.34
N ASP A 102 6.28 -14.93 -9.36
CA ASP A 102 5.91 -13.53 -9.60
C ASP A 102 4.44 -13.43 -10.00
N MET A 103 3.98 -14.35 -10.86
CA MET A 103 2.57 -14.45 -11.22
C MET A 103 1.69 -14.86 -10.02
N VAL A 104 2.16 -15.77 -9.15
CA VAL A 104 1.44 -16.13 -7.91
C VAL A 104 1.24 -14.90 -7.05
N TYR A 105 2.31 -14.16 -6.76
CA TYR A 105 2.20 -12.97 -5.91
C TYR A 105 1.27 -11.92 -6.53
N LEU A 106 1.37 -11.66 -7.83
CA LEU A 106 0.48 -10.73 -8.53
C LEU A 106 -0.98 -11.14 -8.41
N LYS A 107 -1.33 -12.41 -8.63
CA LYS A 107 -2.70 -12.91 -8.48
C LYS A 107 -3.21 -12.77 -7.05
N LEU A 108 -2.40 -13.11 -6.04
CA LEU A 108 -2.77 -12.97 -4.63
C LEU A 108 -3.01 -11.50 -4.27
N ILE A 109 -2.13 -10.60 -4.71
CA ILE A 109 -2.26 -9.16 -4.51
C ILE A 109 -3.55 -8.62 -5.13
N ASP A 110 -3.85 -9.04 -6.35
CA ASP A 110 -5.02 -8.54 -7.07
C ASP A 110 -6.33 -9.09 -6.51
N ASN A 111 -6.36 -10.38 -6.15
CA ASN A 111 -7.56 -11.02 -5.63
C ASN A 111 -7.91 -10.54 -4.21
N TYR A 112 -6.92 -10.41 -3.34
CA TYR A 112 -7.13 -10.07 -1.93
C TYR A 112 -6.84 -8.60 -1.59
N THR A 113 -6.38 -7.80 -2.54
CA THR A 113 -6.01 -6.38 -2.35
C THR A 113 -5.00 -6.20 -1.20
N ILE A 114 -3.99 -7.05 -1.18
CA ILE A 114 -2.92 -7.08 -0.17
C ILE A 114 -1.59 -6.56 -0.75
N SER A 115 -0.62 -6.30 0.13
CA SER A 115 0.73 -5.94 -0.29
C SER A 115 1.52 -7.16 -0.76
N ILE A 116 2.66 -6.92 -1.41
CA ILE A 116 3.59 -7.98 -1.79
C ILE A 116 4.12 -8.75 -0.57
N TYR A 117 4.27 -8.07 0.57
CA TYR A 117 4.77 -8.69 1.80
C TYR A 117 3.76 -9.69 2.36
N THR A 118 2.50 -9.29 2.48
CA THR A 118 1.39 -10.16 2.91
C THR A 118 1.16 -11.32 1.92
N ALA A 119 1.30 -11.08 0.61
CA ALA A 119 1.16 -12.13 -0.40
C ALA A 119 2.26 -13.19 -0.28
N LYS A 120 3.51 -12.79 -0.04
CA LYS A 120 4.62 -13.72 0.21
C LYS A 120 4.41 -14.54 1.48
N GLU A 121 3.94 -13.91 2.55
CA GLU A 121 3.64 -14.62 3.80
C GLU A 121 2.52 -15.64 3.60
N LEU A 122 1.43 -15.25 2.92
CA LEU A 122 0.30 -16.14 2.61
C LEU A 122 0.74 -17.34 1.75
N TYR A 123 1.60 -17.13 0.75
CA TYR A 123 2.17 -18.20 -0.07
C TYR A 123 3.04 -19.14 0.77
N ASN A 124 3.83 -18.62 1.72
CA ASN A 124 4.73 -19.41 2.57
C ASN A 124 4.01 -20.37 3.51
N TYR A 125 2.68 -20.26 3.66
CA TYR A 125 1.89 -21.27 4.38
C TYR A 125 1.79 -22.60 3.60
N LYS A 126 2.17 -22.62 2.32
CA LYS A 126 2.28 -23.79 1.46
C LYS A 126 1.03 -24.67 1.43
N LEU A 127 -0.14 -24.05 1.47
CA LEU A 127 -1.42 -24.77 1.45
C LEU A 127 -1.61 -25.61 0.20
N HIS A 128 -1.02 -25.22 -0.92
CA HIS A 128 -1.05 -25.98 -2.17
C HIS A 128 -0.25 -27.29 -2.12
N GLU A 129 0.69 -27.41 -1.17
CA GLU A 129 1.47 -28.63 -0.92
C GLU A 129 0.83 -29.53 0.16
N ALA A 130 -0.13 -29.03 0.94
CA ALA A 130 -0.74 -29.77 2.02
C ALA A 130 -1.62 -30.93 1.52
N ALA A 131 -1.55 -32.10 2.19
CA ALA A 131 -2.38 -33.25 1.90
C ALA A 131 -3.86 -32.99 2.17
N ASP A 132 -4.17 -32.35 3.30
CA ASP A 132 -5.50 -31.85 3.66
C ASP A 132 -5.47 -30.33 3.75
N LYS A 133 -5.92 -29.68 2.70
CA LYS A 133 -5.90 -28.22 2.54
C LYS A 133 -6.85 -27.51 3.49
N GLU A 134 -8.00 -28.13 3.77
CA GLU A 134 -9.03 -27.55 4.65
C GLU A 134 -8.57 -27.58 6.12
N SER A 135 -8.04 -28.70 6.57
CA SER A 135 -7.52 -28.82 7.92
C SER A 135 -6.33 -27.90 8.15
N ALA A 136 -5.38 -27.86 7.21
CA ALA A 136 -4.22 -26.95 7.29
C ALA A 136 -4.64 -25.47 7.32
N ALA A 137 -5.58 -25.07 6.46
CA ALA A 137 -6.11 -23.72 6.45
C ALA A 137 -6.85 -23.37 7.75
N LYS A 138 -7.64 -24.28 8.28
CA LYS A 138 -8.37 -24.10 9.56
C LYS A 138 -7.41 -23.90 10.73
N GLN A 139 -6.38 -24.73 10.81
CA GLN A 139 -5.36 -24.62 11.86
C GLN A 139 -4.63 -23.27 11.75
N LYS A 140 -4.21 -22.89 10.53
CA LYS A 140 -3.51 -21.62 10.32
C LYS A 140 -4.42 -20.42 10.61
N LYS A 141 -5.69 -20.48 10.21
CA LYS A 141 -6.69 -19.45 10.52
C LYS A 141 -6.86 -19.27 12.04
N GLN A 142 -6.90 -20.35 12.81
CA GLN A 142 -6.99 -20.28 14.28
C GLN A 142 -5.75 -19.58 14.87
N GLU A 143 -4.55 -19.96 14.42
CA GLU A 143 -3.30 -19.32 14.86
C GLU A 143 -3.31 -17.81 14.59
N LEU A 144 -3.68 -17.41 13.35
CA LEU A 144 -3.72 -15.99 12.97
C LEU A 144 -4.81 -15.21 13.72
N THR A 145 -5.95 -15.87 14.00
CA THR A 145 -7.04 -15.25 14.79
C THR A 145 -6.57 -14.99 16.22
N ALA A 146 -5.90 -15.95 16.85
CA ALA A 146 -5.36 -15.76 18.21
C ALA A 146 -4.32 -14.61 18.26
N LYS A 147 -3.47 -14.47 17.23
CA LYS A 147 -2.55 -13.35 17.13
C LYS A 147 -3.29 -12.02 17.01
N LEU A 148 -4.29 -11.95 16.12
CA LEU A 148 -5.10 -10.74 15.93
C LEU A 148 -5.81 -10.34 17.22
N ASP A 149 -6.40 -11.31 17.94
CA ASP A 149 -7.08 -11.06 19.22
C ASP A 149 -6.11 -10.52 20.28
N SER A 150 -4.87 -11.02 20.30
CA SER A 150 -3.82 -10.50 21.19
C SER A 150 -3.48 -9.03 20.88
N ILE A 151 -3.36 -8.68 19.60
CA ILE A 151 -3.11 -7.28 19.18
C ILE A 151 -4.29 -6.39 19.60
N LEU A 152 -5.51 -6.82 19.32
CA LEU A 152 -6.72 -6.07 19.70
C LEU A 152 -6.85 -5.88 21.21
N ALA A 153 -6.48 -6.90 22.00
CA ALA A 153 -6.44 -6.80 23.46
C ALA A 153 -5.40 -5.74 23.90
N GLY A 154 -4.21 -5.73 23.29
CA GLY A 154 -3.18 -4.73 23.58
C GLY A 154 -3.61 -3.29 23.26
N HIS A 155 -4.40 -3.07 22.20
CA HIS A 155 -4.98 -1.75 21.93
C HIS A 155 -6.00 -1.34 22.99
N LYS A 156 -6.88 -2.28 23.40
CA LYS A 156 -7.87 -2.02 24.48
C LYS A 156 -7.22 -1.63 25.80
N GLU A 157 -6.12 -2.28 26.18
CA GLU A 157 -5.35 -1.92 27.39
C GLU A 157 -4.84 -0.47 27.34
N LYS A 158 -4.47 0.00 26.14
CA LYS A 158 -4.04 1.38 25.89
C LYS A 158 -5.21 2.36 25.72
N ARG A 159 -6.45 1.92 25.84
CA ARG A 159 -7.67 2.69 25.55
C ARG A 159 -7.70 3.19 24.09
N GLU A 160 -7.20 2.37 23.19
CA GLU A 160 -7.21 2.57 21.74
C GLU A 160 -8.15 1.55 21.09
N GLU A 161 -8.67 1.89 19.91
CA GLU A 161 -9.47 1.02 19.06
C GLU A 161 -8.91 1.04 17.65
N LEU A 162 -9.14 0.00 16.86
CA LEU A 162 -8.86 -0.01 15.44
C LEU A 162 -10.17 0.16 14.67
N ASN A 163 -10.20 1.12 13.74
CA ASN A 163 -11.33 1.28 12.84
C ASN A 163 -11.28 0.25 11.69
N GLU A 164 -12.24 0.31 10.76
CA GLU A 164 -12.32 -0.59 9.61
C GLU A 164 -11.07 -0.55 8.69
N LYS A 165 -10.31 0.55 8.74
CA LYS A 165 -9.07 0.72 7.98
C LYS A 165 -7.82 0.33 8.78
N PHE A 166 -8.01 -0.20 9.99
CA PHE A 166 -6.93 -0.50 10.95
C PHE A 166 -6.14 0.72 11.41
N GLU A 167 -6.74 1.91 11.32
CA GLU A 167 -6.18 3.12 11.88
C GLU A 167 -6.46 3.15 13.39
N VAL A 168 -5.46 3.53 14.16
CA VAL A 168 -5.57 3.65 15.63
C VAL A 168 -6.46 4.84 15.98
N VAL A 169 -7.49 4.59 16.78
CA VAL A 169 -8.44 5.59 17.27
C VAL A 169 -8.28 5.70 18.78
N SER A 170 -8.09 6.92 19.29
CA SER A 170 -8.01 7.21 20.71
C SER A 170 -8.92 8.40 21.03
N GLY A 171 -9.79 8.26 22.04
CA GLY A 171 -10.74 9.31 22.39
C GLY A 171 -11.69 9.71 21.24
N GLY A 172 -12.06 8.75 20.38
CA GLY A 172 -12.96 8.98 19.24
C GLY A 172 -12.32 9.68 18.04
N LYS A 173 -10.99 9.90 18.05
CA LYS A 173 -10.26 10.54 16.94
C LYS A 173 -9.17 9.62 16.43
N VAL A 174 -8.96 9.62 15.10
CA VAL A 174 -7.84 8.92 14.48
C VAL A 174 -6.53 9.54 14.94
N VAL A 175 -5.62 8.71 15.44
CA VAL A 175 -4.30 9.15 15.86
C VAL A 175 -3.45 9.38 14.61
N THR A 176 -2.90 10.60 14.47
CA THR A 176 -2.01 10.97 13.36
C THR A 176 -0.60 11.25 13.86
N ARG A 177 0.39 11.01 13.02
CA ARG A 177 1.80 11.36 13.29
C ARG A 177 2.48 11.83 12.02
N VAL A 178 3.41 12.77 12.15
CA VAL A 178 4.29 13.17 11.04
C VAL A 178 5.33 12.06 10.85
N ARG A 179 5.16 11.27 9.79
CA ARG A 179 6.04 10.13 9.47
C ARG A 179 6.19 9.95 7.96
N LYS A 180 7.11 9.10 7.58
CA LYS A 180 7.19 8.59 6.21
C LYS A 180 6.12 7.50 6.01
N TYR A 181 5.78 7.26 4.75
CA TYR A 181 5.00 6.08 4.36
C TYR A 181 5.75 4.79 4.73
N SER A 182 5.04 3.79 5.20
CA SER A 182 5.58 2.45 5.41
C SER A 182 5.82 1.75 4.06
N LYS A 183 6.60 0.66 4.06
CA LYS A 183 6.81 -0.14 2.84
C LYS A 183 5.50 -0.73 2.32
N GLU A 184 4.61 -1.14 3.21
CA GLU A 184 3.27 -1.63 2.90
C GLU A 184 2.42 -0.55 2.22
N GLU A 185 2.37 0.65 2.80
CA GLU A 185 1.63 1.78 2.25
C GLU A 185 2.16 2.19 0.87
N ILE A 186 3.47 2.20 0.69
CA ILE A 186 4.11 2.49 -0.62
C ILE A 186 3.70 1.42 -1.63
N ASP A 187 3.81 0.13 -1.29
CA ASP A 187 3.46 -0.96 -2.20
C ASP A 187 1.99 -0.88 -2.62
N LEU A 188 1.09 -0.70 -1.67
CA LEU A 188 -0.34 -0.56 -1.96
C LEU A 188 -0.65 0.68 -2.81
N ALA A 189 0.00 1.82 -2.55
CA ALA A 189 -0.18 3.05 -3.33
C ALA A 189 0.30 2.87 -4.78
N VAL A 190 1.49 2.29 -4.97
CA VAL A 190 2.07 2.02 -6.28
C VAL A 190 1.16 1.08 -7.09
N ARG A 191 0.69 -0.01 -6.47
CA ARG A 191 -0.21 -0.98 -7.13
C ARG A 191 -1.56 -0.38 -7.46
N ARG A 192 -2.11 0.48 -6.60
CA ARG A 192 -3.34 1.20 -6.90
C ARG A 192 -3.19 2.06 -8.15
N VAL A 193 -2.11 2.81 -8.27
CA VAL A 193 -1.85 3.65 -9.46
C VAL A 193 -1.65 2.78 -10.69
N SER A 194 -0.85 1.71 -10.61
CA SER A 194 -0.58 0.83 -11.75
C SER A 194 -1.84 0.13 -12.29
N ARG A 195 -2.80 -0.20 -11.42
CA ARG A 195 -4.12 -0.70 -11.86
C ARG A 195 -4.91 0.35 -12.63
N ILE A 196 -4.93 1.60 -12.14
CA ILE A 196 -5.65 2.71 -12.80
C ILE A 196 -5.09 2.93 -14.21
N VAL A 197 -3.77 2.90 -14.37
CA VAL A 197 -3.11 3.11 -15.66
C VAL A 197 -2.87 1.82 -16.46
N LYS A 198 -3.35 0.67 -15.97
CA LYS A 198 -3.30 -0.66 -16.62
C LYS A 198 -1.88 -1.16 -16.93
N ILE A 199 -0.91 -0.84 -16.08
CA ILE A 199 0.47 -1.33 -16.19
C ILE A 199 0.83 -2.36 -15.11
N GLY A 200 -0.14 -2.95 -14.43
CA GLY A 200 0.08 -3.88 -13.31
C GLY A 200 0.95 -5.08 -13.66
N MET A 201 0.92 -5.55 -14.92
CA MET A 201 1.72 -6.67 -15.38
C MET A 201 3.22 -6.36 -15.57
N PHE A 202 3.62 -5.10 -15.49
CA PHE A 202 5.01 -4.65 -15.64
C PHE A 202 5.67 -4.30 -14.29
N MET A 203 5.04 -4.67 -13.18
CA MET A 203 5.41 -4.25 -11.84
C MET A 203 6.14 -5.34 -11.04
#